data_217ec98910f409524a5d18d6d451b7bd
#
_entry.id   217ec98910f409524a5d18d6d451b7bd
#
_cell.length_a   1.000
_cell.length_b   1.000
_cell.length_c   1.000
_cell.angle_alpha   90.00
_cell.angle_beta   90.00
_cell.angle_gamma   90.00
#
_symmetry.space_group_name_H-M   'P 1'
#
loop_
_entity.id
_entity.type
_entity.pdbx_description
1 polymer ?
#
loop_
_entity_poly.entity_id
_entity_poly.type
_entity_poly.pdbx_seq_one_letter_code
_entity_poly.pdbx_strand_id
1 'polypeptide(L)'
;MYDELIESGDLPLARKSVLPGTGFFLPDTLEEDLEDQQTEAALEGADVAVIADPDADGLACVALLREAYDDVQNVPEPADDEADADDDASDEPLEDLEPTPHSVALIPASPHDVEDALARVAEYGDEGIDIFVCDLAPDRYEYVEEELDAALETADSVAWYDHHQWGDDVAQSVRDAGVDLVVGDSDEECSADVVYRSLEYDFNLMYEELAAVTRDHDLWLREDPRSDDLADYAYWTDPAEYVEVVREYGVDLPDWVQEYIAERRVEKEALIEQAVGRAELREIGGYTVGITYGRCSQNEVAEAMREQGADASVIVKPAGSASIRGTDEFDRCHEVAGKVNGGGHPKAAGCKPDIYDDMLDYANHWTTRGAVTKRVILDAFRDVIADAAEDPDEDADADA
;
A
#
# COMPACT_ATOMS: atom_id res chain seq x y z
N MET A 1 34.21 -8.26 -3.61
CA MET A 1 33.26 -7.17 -3.88
C MET A 1 32.38 -7.69 -5.02
N TYR A 2 31.19 -7.73 -4.82
CA TYR A 2 30.04 -8.40 -5.38
C TYR A 2 29.74 -8.10 -6.86
N ASP A 3 30.74 -8.28 -7.72
CA ASP A 3 30.57 -8.08 -9.18
C ASP A 3 29.54 -9.07 -9.77
N GLU A 4 29.33 -10.23 -9.13
CA GLU A 4 28.31 -11.21 -9.51
C GLU A 4 26.87 -10.72 -9.29
N LEU A 5 26.62 -9.84 -8.32
CA LEU A 5 25.29 -9.25 -8.05
C LEU A 5 24.93 -8.14 -9.04
N ILE A 6 25.93 -7.57 -9.72
CA ILE A 6 25.74 -6.51 -10.73
C ILE A 6 25.47 -7.12 -12.12
N GLU A 7 25.95 -8.35 -12.36
CA GLU A 7 25.79 -9.04 -13.64
C GLU A 7 24.55 -9.95 -13.72
N SER A 8 23.88 -10.23 -12.58
CA SER A 8 22.82 -11.24 -12.57
C SER A 8 21.44 -10.72 -13.01
N GLY A 9 21.21 -9.44 -13.17
CA GLY A 9 19.86 -8.94 -13.48
C GLY A 9 18.78 -9.28 -12.41
N ASP A 10 19.14 -10.12 -11.45
CA ASP A 10 18.29 -10.68 -10.41
C ASP A 10 18.39 -9.92 -9.08
N LEU A 11 18.81 -8.66 -9.10
CA LEU A 11 18.63 -7.82 -7.93
C LEU A 11 17.12 -7.56 -7.81
N PRO A 12 16.46 -8.09 -6.78
CA PRO A 12 15.06 -7.76 -6.54
C PRO A 12 14.98 -6.27 -6.12
N LEU A 13 14.92 -5.40 -7.10
CA LEU A 13 14.75 -3.96 -6.91
C LEU A 13 13.39 -3.66 -6.24
N ALA A 14 12.44 -4.60 -6.40
CA ALA A 14 11.16 -4.60 -5.71
C ALA A 14 11.25 -4.84 -4.19
N ARG A 15 12.33 -5.43 -3.66
CA ARG A 15 12.48 -5.54 -2.22
C ARG A 15 12.73 -4.16 -1.63
N LYS A 16 11.79 -3.70 -0.81
CA LYS A 16 11.98 -2.51 0.04
C LYS A 16 13.25 -2.74 0.88
N SER A 17 14.40 -2.30 0.34
CA SER A 17 15.69 -2.57 0.95
C SER A 17 15.80 -1.89 2.30
N VAL A 18 16.14 -2.66 3.32
CA VAL A 18 16.47 -2.16 4.66
C VAL A 18 17.79 -1.39 4.65
N LEU A 19 18.64 -1.64 3.65
CA LEU A 19 19.93 -0.95 3.53
C LEU A 19 19.73 0.43 2.90
N PRO A 20 20.21 1.51 3.52
CA PRO A 20 20.26 2.82 2.89
C PRO A 20 21.09 2.71 1.60
N GLY A 21 20.50 3.00 0.44
CA GLY A 21 21.26 3.17 -0.79
C GLY A 21 20.96 2.26 -1.98
N THR A 22 20.22 1.15 -1.83
CA THR A 22 19.70 0.44 -2.99
C THR A 22 18.43 1.14 -3.49
N GLY A 23 18.42 1.72 -4.64
CA GLY A 23 17.32 2.53 -5.16
C GLY A 23 17.58 4.04 -5.12
N PHE A 24 18.44 4.53 -4.23
CA PHE A 24 18.71 5.97 -4.11
C PHE A 24 19.69 6.51 -5.14
N PHE A 25 20.31 5.65 -5.93
CA PHE A 25 21.31 6.00 -6.95
C PHE A 25 21.00 5.46 -8.34
N LEU A 26 19.84 4.82 -8.54
CA LEU A 26 19.36 4.55 -9.89
C LEU A 26 18.89 5.88 -10.47
N PRO A 27 19.31 6.28 -11.65
CA PRO A 27 18.68 7.35 -12.39
C PRO A 27 17.19 7.00 -12.58
N ASP A 28 16.30 7.97 -12.44
CA ASP A 28 14.84 7.80 -12.61
C ASP A 28 14.51 7.04 -13.91
N THR A 29 15.23 7.34 -15.02
CA THR A 29 15.09 6.62 -16.29
C THR A 29 15.44 5.13 -16.25
N LEU A 30 16.29 4.67 -15.32
CA LEU A 30 16.59 3.24 -15.18
C LEU A 30 15.57 2.54 -14.29
N GLU A 31 14.96 3.25 -13.38
CA GLU A 31 13.86 2.75 -12.55
C GLU A 31 12.61 2.58 -13.43
N GLU A 32 12.27 3.59 -14.24
CA GLU A 32 11.20 3.54 -15.25
C GLU A 32 11.43 2.40 -16.25
N ASP A 33 12.62 2.30 -16.86
CA ASP A 33 12.96 1.23 -17.82
C ASP A 33 12.81 -0.19 -17.23
N LEU A 34 13.04 -0.36 -15.92
CA LEU A 34 12.90 -1.65 -15.23
C LEU A 34 11.45 -1.96 -14.90
N GLU A 35 10.70 -0.99 -14.46
CA GLU A 35 9.26 -1.13 -14.22
C GLU A 35 8.52 -1.45 -15.52
N ASP A 36 8.87 -0.80 -16.63
CA ASP A 36 8.33 -1.09 -17.95
C ASP A 36 8.60 -2.54 -18.35
N GLN A 37 9.85 -3.02 -18.21
CA GLN A 37 10.22 -4.40 -18.55
C GLN A 37 9.51 -5.43 -17.65
N GLN A 38 9.33 -5.11 -16.37
CA GLN A 38 8.61 -6.00 -15.43
C GLN A 38 7.12 -6.07 -15.77
N THR A 39 6.52 -4.92 -16.08
CA THR A 39 5.11 -4.83 -16.47
C THR A 39 4.86 -5.54 -17.79
N GLU A 40 5.71 -5.30 -18.84
CA GLU A 40 5.61 -6.00 -20.12
C GLU A 40 5.70 -7.52 -19.92
N ALA A 41 6.66 -7.99 -19.11
CA ALA A 41 6.80 -9.42 -18.82
C ALA A 41 5.63 -10.00 -18.03
N ALA A 42 5.05 -9.25 -17.11
CA ALA A 42 3.89 -9.69 -16.33
C ALA A 42 2.62 -9.77 -17.18
N LEU A 43 2.46 -8.87 -18.15
CA LEU A 43 1.31 -8.82 -19.04
C LEU A 43 1.39 -9.79 -20.23
N GLU A 44 2.57 -10.41 -20.50
CA GLU A 44 2.74 -11.34 -21.62
C GLU A 44 1.79 -12.54 -21.50
N GLY A 45 0.70 -12.54 -22.27
CA GLY A 45 -0.33 -13.60 -22.29
C GLY A 45 -1.29 -13.59 -21.11
N ALA A 46 -1.36 -12.48 -20.38
CA ALA A 46 -2.36 -12.30 -19.33
C ALA A 46 -3.72 -11.89 -19.93
N ASP A 47 -4.79 -12.48 -19.41
CA ASP A 47 -6.18 -12.11 -19.75
C ASP A 47 -6.68 -10.99 -18.81
N VAL A 48 -6.07 -10.84 -17.64
CA VAL A 48 -6.45 -9.89 -16.58
C VAL A 48 -5.22 -9.16 -16.06
N ALA A 49 -5.30 -7.84 -15.92
CA ALA A 49 -4.31 -7.02 -15.22
C ALA A 49 -4.89 -6.49 -13.90
N VAL A 50 -4.16 -6.61 -12.81
CA VAL A 50 -4.53 -6.06 -11.50
C VAL A 50 -3.50 -5.05 -11.06
N ILE A 51 -3.89 -3.79 -11.01
CA ILE A 51 -3.12 -2.68 -10.45
C ILE A 51 -3.49 -2.57 -8.97
N ALA A 52 -2.54 -2.78 -8.06
CA ALA A 52 -2.84 -2.81 -6.63
C ALA A 52 -1.72 -2.20 -5.78
N ASP A 53 -2.09 -1.61 -4.62
CA ASP A 53 -1.07 -1.24 -3.61
C ASP A 53 -0.35 -2.52 -3.13
N PRO A 54 0.99 -2.57 -3.13
CA PRO A 54 1.74 -3.74 -2.71
C PRO A 54 1.81 -3.89 -1.18
N ASP A 55 0.70 -3.65 -0.50
CA ASP A 55 0.52 -3.97 0.92
C ASP A 55 -0.41 -5.18 1.11
N ALA A 56 -0.77 -5.51 2.35
CA ALA A 56 -1.55 -6.71 2.62
C ALA A 56 -2.97 -6.64 2.03
N ASP A 57 -3.60 -5.46 1.95
CA ASP A 57 -4.95 -5.31 1.44
C ASP A 57 -5.01 -5.38 -0.08
N GLY A 58 -4.19 -4.58 -0.76
CA GLY A 58 -4.12 -4.66 -2.23
C GLY A 58 -3.66 -6.03 -2.73
N LEU A 59 -2.71 -6.69 -2.04
CA LEU A 59 -2.26 -8.04 -2.41
C LEU A 59 -3.29 -9.14 -2.08
N ALA A 60 -4.14 -8.97 -1.06
CA ALA A 60 -5.27 -9.85 -0.80
C ALA A 60 -6.32 -9.74 -1.92
N CYS A 61 -6.53 -8.52 -2.48
CA CYS A 61 -7.37 -8.34 -3.68
C CYS A 61 -6.83 -9.16 -4.86
N VAL A 62 -5.51 -9.14 -5.08
CA VAL A 62 -4.86 -9.93 -6.14
C VAL A 62 -5.05 -11.42 -5.91
N ALA A 63 -4.92 -11.91 -4.67
CA ALA A 63 -5.14 -13.31 -4.34
C ALA A 63 -6.58 -13.77 -4.65
N LEU A 64 -7.58 -12.92 -4.33
CA LEU A 64 -8.98 -13.16 -4.66
C LEU A 64 -9.22 -13.18 -6.18
N LEU A 65 -8.64 -12.24 -6.92
CA LEU A 65 -8.78 -12.18 -8.36
C LEU A 65 -8.09 -13.37 -9.05
N ARG A 66 -6.91 -13.77 -8.61
CA ARG A 66 -6.25 -15.00 -9.10
C ARG A 66 -7.07 -16.24 -8.83
N GLU A 67 -7.69 -16.38 -7.65
CA GLU A 67 -8.59 -17.48 -7.38
C GLU A 67 -9.77 -17.51 -8.34
N ALA A 68 -10.37 -16.37 -8.62
CA ALA A 68 -11.54 -16.28 -9.48
C ALA A 68 -11.24 -16.49 -10.98
N TYR A 69 -10.06 -16.07 -11.44
CA TYR A 69 -9.75 -16.01 -12.89
C TYR A 69 -8.69 -17.04 -13.34
N ASP A 70 -7.73 -17.48 -12.51
CA ASP A 70 -6.73 -18.49 -12.88
C ASP A 70 -7.37 -19.88 -13.00
N ASP A 71 -8.34 -20.22 -12.16
CA ASP A 71 -8.95 -21.57 -12.10
C ASP A 71 -9.82 -21.93 -13.31
N VAL A 72 -10.26 -20.95 -14.09
CA VAL A 72 -11.20 -21.20 -15.22
C VAL A 72 -10.51 -21.92 -16.41
N GLN A 73 -9.19 -21.87 -16.51
CA GLN A 73 -8.46 -22.41 -17.66
C GLN A 73 -7.65 -23.69 -17.42
N ASN A 74 -7.35 -24.06 -16.15
CA ASN A 74 -6.43 -25.15 -15.83
C ASN A 74 -7.00 -26.23 -14.89
N VAL A 75 -8.21 -26.71 -15.11
CA VAL A 75 -8.62 -28.00 -14.53
C VAL A 75 -8.11 -29.13 -15.44
N PRO A 76 -7.01 -29.83 -15.12
CA PRO A 76 -6.76 -31.13 -15.72
C PRO A 76 -7.93 -32.03 -15.31
N GLU A 77 -8.59 -32.68 -16.29
CA GLU A 77 -9.59 -33.69 -15.95
C GLU A 77 -8.96 -34.66 -14.94
N PRO A 78 -9.66 -35.01 -13.84
CA PRO A 78 -9.13 -35.88 -12.83
C PRO A 78 -8.75 -37.19 -13.52
N ALA A 79 -7.47 -37.51 -13.51
CA ALA A 79 -7.02 -38.86 -13.85
C ALA A 79 -7.64 -39.80 -12.79
N ASP A 80 -8.47 -40.73 -13.24
CA ASP A 80 -8.98 -41.82 -12.42
C ASP A 80 -7.79 -42.68 -11.96
N ASP A 81 -7.14 -42.30 -10.87
CA ASP A 81 -6.23 -43.18 -10.14
C ASP A 81 -6.37 -42.89 -8.63
N GLU A 82 -6.98 -43.88 -7.96
CA GLU A 82 -6.97 -43.95 -6.50
C GLU A 82 -5.50 -44.08 -6.02
N ALA A 83 -4.91 -42.97 -5.62
CA ALA A 83 -3.65 -42.98 -4.90
C ALA A 83 -3.88 -42.47 -3.47
N ASP A 84 -3.50 -43.31 -2.52
CA ASP A 84 -3.57 -43.08 -1.08
C ASP A 84 -2.98 -41.71 -0.72
N ALA A 85 -3.78 -40.90 -0.04
CA ALA A 85 -3.34 -39.64 0.57
C ALA A 85 -2.36 -39.98 1.72
N ASP A 86 -1.08 -39.91 1.47
CA ASP A 86 -0.08 -39.72 2.52
C ASP A 86 0.01 -38.21 2.81
N ASP A 87 -0.52 -37.89 3.96
CA ASP A 87 -0.56 -36.57 4.61
C ASP A 87 0.86 -36.22 5.10
N ASP A 88 1.72 -35.80 4.19
CA ASP A 88 3.07 -35.30 4.51
C ASP A 88 3.26 -33.98 3.71
N ALA A 89 2.60 -32.92 4.21
CA ALA A 89 2.86 -31.57 3.74
C ALA A 89 4.35 -31.27 3.99
N SER A 90 5.13 -31.22 2.94
CA SER A 90 6.55 -30.90 3.03
C SER A 90 6.70 -29.45 3.43
N ASP A 91 7.21 -29.23 4.63
CA ASP A 91 7.60 -27.96 5.24
C ASP A 91 8.88 -27.38 4.58
N GLU A 92 8.99 -27.47 3.26
CA GLU A 92 10.16 -26.99 2.51
C GLU A 92 9.83 -25.64 1.84
N PRO A 93 10.77 -24.66 1.90
CA PRO A 93 10.60 -23.38 1.22
C PRO A 93 10.38 -23.55 -0.27
N LEU A 94 9.56 -22.70 -0.88
CA LEU A 94 9.23 -22.69 -2.31
C LEU A 94 10.45 -22.31 -3.21
N GLU A 95 11.64 -22.88 -2.96
CA GLU A 95 12.91 -22.48 -3.60
C GLU A 95 13.00 -22.74 -5.11
N ASP A 96 12.04 -23.42 -5.75
CA ASP A 96 12.10 -23.78 -7.17
C ASP A 96 10.75 -23.71 -7.91
N LEU A 97 9.83 -22.80 -7.53
CA LEU A 97 8.67 -22.54 -8.37
C LEU A 97 9.11 -21.80 -9.64
N GLU A 98 9.17 -22.54 -10.75
CA GLU A 98 9.14 -21.88 -12.06
C GLU A 98 7.88 -21.01 -12.09
N PRO A 99 7.97 -19.73 -12.48
CA PRO A 99 6.80 -18.86 -12.53
C PRO A 99 5.75 -19.54 -13.40
N THR A 100 4.66 -19.94 -12.78
CA THR A 100 3.49 -20.45 -13.50
C THR A 100 2.92 -19.25 -14.26
N PRO A 101 2.70 -19.30 -15.58
CA PRO A 101 2.05 -18.22 -16.28
C PRO A 101 0.63 -18.08 -15.70
N HIS A 102 0.41 -16.99 -14.98
CA HIS A 102 -0.90 -16.64 -14.47
C HIS A 102 -1.69 -15.92 -15.57
N SER A 103 -2.97 -16.21 -15.67
CA SER A 103 -3.87 -15.38 -16.51
C SER A 103 -4.10 -14.00 -15.88
N VAL A 104 -3.74 -13.84 -14.61
CA VAL A 104 -3.86 -12.58 -13.85
C VAL A 104 -2.48 -12.00 -13.56
N ALA A 105 -2.14 -10.93 -14.26
CA ALA A 105 -0.92 -10.15 -14.03
C ALA A 105 -1.06 -9.22 -12.83
N LEU A 106 -0.08 -9.20 -11.94
CA LEU A 106 0.02 -8.23 -10.85
C LEU A 106 0.91 -7.06 -11.27
N ILE A 107 0.36 -5.85 -11.20
CA ILE A 107 1.05 -4.58 -11.45
C ILE A 107 1.05 -3.77 -10.15
N PRO A 108 2.11 -3.84 -9.35
CA PRO A 108 2.19 -3.08 -8.10
C PRO A 108 2.24 -1.58 -8.36
N ALA A 109 1.41 -0.81 -7.68
CA ALA A 109 1.43 0.64 -7.75
C ALA A 109 1.20 1.26 -6.38
N SER A 110 1.81 2.40 -6.09
CA SER A 110 1.44 3.21 -4.93
C SER A 110 0.36 4.23 -5.31
N PRO A 111 -0.31 4.87 -4.34
CA PRO A 111 -1.31 5.90 -4.65
C PRO A 111 -0.80 7.06 -5.53
N HIS A 112 0.52 7.25 -5.60
CA HIS A 112 1.14 8.29 -6.44
C HIS A 112 1.56 7.79 -7.83
N ASP A 113 1.48 6.49 -8.08
CA ASP A 113 1.98 5.84 -9.31
C ASP A 113 0.84 5.18 -10.11
N VAL A 114 -0.43 5.42 -9.74
CA VAL A 114 -1.63 4.86 -10.41
C VAL A 114 -1.69 5.29 -11.88
N GLU A 115 -1.38 6.55 -12.16
CA GLU A 115 -1.26 7.15 -13.48
C GLU A 115 -0.28 6.34 -14.35
N ASP A 116 0.95 6.16 -13.86
CA ASP A 116 1.99 5.43 -14.58
C ASP A 116 1.64 3.94 -14.76
N ALA A 117 0.99 3.31 -13.78
CA ALA A 117 0.56 1.92 -13.87
C ALA A 117 -0.54 1.73 -14.92
N LEU A 118 -1.54 2.64 -14.98
CA LEU A 118 -2.56 2.64 -16.03
C LEU A 118 -1.95 2.83 -17.41
N ALA A 119 -1.00 3.77 -17.57
CA ALA A 119 -0.29 4.00 -18.82
C ALA A 119 0.45 2.74 -19.30
N ARG A 120 1.16 2.05 -18.40
CA ARG A 120 1.88 0.81 -18.72
C ARG A 120 0.93 -0.31 -19.13
N VAL A 121 -0.19 -0.49 -18.43
CA VAL A 121 -1.19 -1.50 -18.82
C VAL A 121 -1.82 -1.18 -20.17
N ALA A 122 -2.07 0.10 -20.47
CA ALA A 122 -2.57 0.53 -21.77
C ALA A 122 -1.55 0.30 -22.90
N GLU A 123 -0.25 0.44 -22.63
CA GLU A 123 0.83 0.28 -23.62
C GLU A 123 1.20 -1.18 -23.87
N TYR A 124 1.28 -2.00 -22.81
CA TYR A 124 1.84 -3.37 -22.87
C TYR A 124 0.77 -4.47 -22.79
N GLY A 125 -0.45 -4.16 -22.36
CA GLY A 125 -1.57 -5.11 -22.29
C GLY A 125 -2.08 -5.52 -23.69
N ASP A 126 -2.50 -6.78 -23.81
CA ASP A 126 -3.16 -7.27 -25.02
C ASP A 126 -4.54 -6.59 -25.20
N GLU A 127 -4.96 -6.38 -26.46
CA GLU A 127 -6.31 -5.83 -26.78
C GLU A 127 -7.40 -6.74 -26.22
N GLY A 128 -8.28 -6.21 -25.39
CA GLY A 128 -9.38 -6.93 -24.76
C GLY A 128 -9.05 -7.49 -23.37
N ILE A 129 -7.93 -7.06 -22.75
CA ILE A 129 -7.59 -7.42 -21.36
C ILE A 129 -8.63 -6.85 -20.39
N ASP A 130 -8.97 -7.57 -19.32
CA ASP A 130 -9.75 -7.04 -18.22
C ASP A 130 -8.83 -6.37 -17.20
N ILE A 131 -9.16 -5.14 -16.78
CA ILE A 131 -8.34 -4.37 -15.83
C ILE A 131 -9.08 -4.20 -14.50
N PHE A 132 -8.39 -4.53 -13.43
CA PHE A 132 -8.83 -4.26 -12.06
C PHE A 132 -7.86 -3.29 -11.38
N VAL A 133 -8.40 -2.26 -10.74
CA VAL A 133 -7.64 -1.38 -9.85
C VAL A 133 -8.13 -1.59 -8.44
N CYS A 134 -7.23 -1.91 -7.51
CA CYS A 134 -7.57 -2.30 -6.16
C CYS A 134 -6.76 -1.51 -5.12
N ASP A 135 -7.46 -1.04 -4.09
CA ASP A 135 -6.83 -0.40 -2.92
C ASP A 135 -6.02 0.87 -3.26
N LEU A 136 -6.53 1.64 -4.19
CA LEU A 136 -5.92 2.87 -4.70
C LEU A 136 -6.98 3.91 -4.97
N ALA A 137 -6.81 5.14 -4.48
CA ALA A 137 -7.69 6.26 -4.74
C ALA A 137 -6.90 7.46 -5.28
N PRO A 138 -7.26 8.03 -6.45
CA PRO A 138 -6.61 9.23 -6.93
C PRO A 138 -7.15 10.46 -6.17
N ASP A 139 -6.28 11.38 -5.79
CA ASP A 139 -6.67 12.64 -5.14
C ASP A 139 -7.57 13.51 -6.05
N ARG A 140 -7.39 13.41 -7.36
CA ARG A 140 -8.13 14.15 -8.39
C ARG A 140 -8.26 13.32 -9.66
N TYR A 141 -9.40 13.44 -10.32
CA TYR A 141 -9.64 12.76 -11.60
C TYR A 141 -8.66 13.18 -12.71
N GLU A 142 -8.29 14.47 -12.75
CA GLU A 142 -7.37 15.01 -13.76
C GLU A 142 -5.96 14.38 -13.70
N TYR A 143 -5.62 13.68 -12.63
CA TYR A 143 -4.33 13.00 -12.52
C TYR A 143 -4.30 11.64 -13.24
N VAL A 144 -5.45 11.05 -13.48
CA VAL A 144 -5.57 9.72 -14.11
C VAL A 144 -6.41 9.73 -15.39
N GLU A 145 -6.97 10.88 -15.79
CA GLU A 145 -7.95 10.99 -16.88
C GLU A 145 -7.39 10.47 -18.22
N GLU A 146 -6.19 10.91 -18.61
CA GLU A 146 -5.57 10.58 -19.91
C GLU A 146 -5.20 9.09 -19.96
N GLU A 147 -4.61 8.55 -18.92
CA GLU A 147 -4.15 7.17 -18.83
C GLU A 147 -5.31 6.19 -18.62
N LEU A 148 -6.33 6.61 -17.88
CA LEU A 148 -7.56 5.84 -17.73
C LEU A 148 -8.33 5.74 -19.05
N ASP A 149 -8.42 6.83 -19.82
CA ASP A 149 -9.02 6.82 -21.16
C ASP A 149 -8.25 5.86 -22.08
N ALA A 150 -6.91 5.86 -22.04
CA ALA A 150 -6.08 4.95 -22.82
C ALA A 150 -6.27 3.48 -22.39
N ALA A 151 -6.37 3.21 -21.08
CA ALA A 151 -6.64 1.88 -20.55
C ALA A 151 -8.03 1.37 -20.99
N LEU A 152 -9.05 2.24 -20.96
CA LEU A 152 -10.40 1.91 -21.42
C LEU A 152 -10.48 1.65 -22.94
N GLU A 153 -9.58 2.21 -23.75
CA GLU A 153 -9.51 1.92 -25.18
C GLU A 153 -8.91 0.52 -25.47
N THR A 154 -8.06 0.01 -24.58
CA THR A 154 -7.37 -1.28 -24.72
C THR A 154 -8.18 -2.42 -24.09
N ALA A 155 -8.85 -2.16 -22.96
CA ALA A 155 -9.54 -3.15 -22.15
C ALA A 155 -10.94 -3.53 -22.67
N ASP A 156 -11.38 -4.77 -22.42
CA ASP A 156 -12.78 -5.16 -22.53
C ASP A 156 -13.60 -4.63 -21.36
N SER A 157 -13.01 -4.58 -20.16
CA SER A 157 -13.62 -3.99 -18.97
C SER A 157 -12.58 -3.38 -18.02
N VAL A 158 -13.01 -2.34 -17.29
CA VAL A 158 -12.24 -1.76 -16.19
C VAL A 158 -13.11 -1.71 -14.95
N ALA A 159 -12.69 -2.40 -13.89
CA ALA A 159 -13.33 -2.35 -12.58
C ALA A 159 -12.36 -1.76 -11.53
N TRP A 160 -12.91 -1.00 -10.61
CA TRP A 160 -12.13 -0.35 -9.55
C TRP A 160 -12.76 -0.64 -8.19
N TYR A 161 -12.02 -1.34 -7.33
CA TYR A 161 -12.46 -1.77 -6.01
C TYR A 161 -11.59 -1.13 -4.93
N ASP A 162 -12.21 -0.32 -4.09
CA ASP A 162 -11.49 0.46 -3.10
C ASP A 162 -12.36 0.73 -1.87
N HIS A 163 -11.75 1.09 -0.75
CA HIS A 163 -12.44 1.46 0.49
C HIS A 163 -12.05 2.85 1.00
N HIS A 164 -11.12 3.52 0.34
CA HIS A 164 -10.70 4.86 0.73
C HIS A 164 -11.82 5.90 0.57
N GLN A 165 -11.61 7.07 1.18
CA GLN A 165 -12.54 8.19 1.02
C GLN A 165 -12.35 8.84 -0.35
N TRP A 166 -13.33 8.67 -1.20
CA TRP A 166 -13.38 9.32 -2.51
C TRP A 166 -14.16 10.63 -2.45
N GLY A 167 -13.65 11.67 -3.09
CA GLY A 167 -14.45 12.85 -3.37
C GLY A 167 -15.61 12.50 -4.32
N ASP A 168 -16.82 12.96 -4.03
CA ASP A 168 -18.01 12.65 -4.84
C ASP A 168 -17.84 12.98 -6.32
N ASP A 169 -17.17 14.08 -6.63
CA ASP A 169 -16.87 14.53 -7.99
C ASP A 169 -15.83 13.63 -8.69
N VAL A 170 -14.82 13.16 -7.99
CA VAL A 170 -13.81 12.22 -8.49
C VAL A 170 -14.45 10.86 -8.78
N ALA A 171 -15.19 10.30 -7.83
CA ALA A 171 -15.88 9.03 -7.99
C ALA A 171 -16.90 9.08 -9.14
N GLN A 172 -17.62 10.19 -9.28
CA GLN A 172 -18.58 10.36 -10.38
C GLN A 172 -17.88 10.44 -11.74
N SER A 173 -16.74 11.17 -11.82
CA SER A 173 -15.99 11.29 -13.07
C SER A 173 -15.42 9.95 -13.53
N VAL A 174 -14.88 9.12 -12.61
CA VAL A 174 -14.40 7.77 -12.91
C VAL A 174 -15.54 6.87 -13.43
N ARG A 175 -16.73 6.93 -12.79
CA ARG A 175 -17.91 6.17 -13.29
C ARG A 175 -18.39 6.67 -14.65
N ASP A 176 -18.39 7.99 -14.87
CA ASP A 176 -18.81 8.59 -16.15
C ASP A 176 -17.83 8.25 -17.28
N ALA A 177 -16.58 7.99 -17.00
CA ALA A 177 -15.59 7.46 -17.96
C ALA A 177 -15.89 6.02 -18.40
N GLY A 178 -16.68 5.25 -17.63
CA GLY A 178 -17.10 3.89 -17.99
C GLY A 178 -16.51 2.80 -17.09
N VAL A 179 -15.89 3.17 -15.98
CA VAL A 179 -15.33 2.25 -14.99
C VAL A 179 -16.42 1.73 -14.04
N ASP A 180 -16.39 0.44 -13.74
CA ASP A 180 -17.22 -0.15 -12.69
C ASP A 180 -16.56 0.12 -11.32
N LEU A 181 -16.82 1.30 -10.77
CA LEU A 181 -16.26 1.73 -9.49
C LEU A 181 -17.17 1.33 -8.33
N VAL A 182 -16.63 0.48 -7.44
CA VAL A 182 -17.24 0.10 -6.17
C VAL A 182 -16.35 0.61 -5.03
N VAL A 183 -16.89 1.52 -4.24
CA VAL A 183 -16.23 2.05 -3.04
C VAL A 183 -16.90 1.47 -1.81
N GLY A 184 -16.12 0.84 -0.93
CA GLY A 184 -16.55 0.30 0.36
C GLY A 184 -16.69 1.39 1.42
N ASP A 185 -17.16 0.99 2.59
CA ASP A 185 -17.22 1.86 3.76
C ASP A 185 -15.84 1.88 4.45
N SER A 186 -15.16 3.01 4.41
CA SER A 186 -13.78 3.15 4.91
C SER A 186 -13.62 2.90 6.43
N ASP A 187 -14.72 2.82 7.18
CA ASP A 187 -14.71 2.52 8.61
C ASP A 187 -15.08 1.05 8.91
N GLU A 188 -15.64 0.32 7.93
CA GLU A 188 -16.17 -1.04 8.14
C GLU A 188 -15.55 -2.09 7.21
N GLU A 189 -15.04 -1.71 6.03
CA GLU A 189 -14.51 -2.61 4.99
C GLU A 189 -13.08 -2.23 4.62
N CYS A 190 -12.25 -3.20 4.22
CA CYS A 190 -11.04 -3.02 3.45
C CYS A 190 -11.28 -3.35 1.97
N SER A 191 -10.34 -3.08 1.08
CA SER A 191 -10.50 -3.33 -0.36
C SER A 191 -10.67 -4.82 -0.68
N ALA A 192 -10.05 -5.72 0.07
CA ALA A 192 -10.26 -7.16 -0.07
C ALA A 192 -11.72 -7.58 0.24
N ASP A 193 -12.39 -6.96 1.22
CA ASP A 193 -13.83 -7.18 1.45
C ASP A 193 -14.66 -6.73 0.24
N VAL A 194 -14.30 -5.59 -0.33
CA VAL A 194 -14.99 -5.04 -1.51
C VAL A 194 -14.86 -5.98 -2.69
N VAL A 195 -13.66 -6.49 -2.98
CA VAL A 195 -13.42 -7.49 -4.03
C VAL A 195 -14.20 -8.78 -3.75
N TYR A 196 -14.08 -9.33 -2.53
CA TYR A 196 -14.74 -10.57 -2.12
C TYR A 196 -16.25 -10.56 -2.37
N ARG A 197 -16.94 -9.45 -2.03
CA ARG A 197 -18.38 -9.34 -2.19
C ARG A 197 -18.85 -8.89 -3.57
N SER A 198 -17.95 -8.31 -4.39
CA SER A 198 -18.30 -7.75 -5.71
C SER A 198 -18.15 -8.78 -6.82
N LEU A 199 -17.24 -9.76 -6.68
CA LEU A 199 -17.07 -10.81 -7.67
C LEU A 199 -18.20 -11.85 -7.57
N GLU A 200 -18.78 -12.24 -8.72
CA GLU A 200 -19.74 -13.35 -8.82
C GLU A 200 -19.00 -14.71 -8.81
N TYR A 201 -18.27 -14.98 -7.72
CA TYR A 201 -17.49 -16.20 -7.53
C TYR A 201 -17.80 -16.85 -6.16
N ASP A 202 -17.85 -18.19 -6.08
CA ASP A 202 -18.16 -18.92 -4.84
C ASP A 202 -16.86 -19.24 -4.08
N PHE A 203 -16.30 -18.21 -3.45
CA PHE A 203 -15.08 -18.33 -2.66
C PHE A 203 -15.23 -19.34 -1.52
N ASN A 204 -14.18 -20.10 -1.26
CA ASN A 204 -14.14 -20.92 -0.07
C ASN A 204 -13.90 -20.08 1.19
N LEU A 205 -14.08 -20.68 2.38
CA LEU A 205 -13.97 -19.98 3.68
C LEU A 205 -12.59 -19.36 3.94
N MET A 206 -11.54 -19.87 3.31
CA MET A 206 -10.18 -19.35 3.48
C MET A 206 -10.08 -17.90 2.97
N TYR A 207 -10.74 -17.57 1.85
CA TYR A 207 -10.72 -16.23 1.31
C TYR A 207 -11.63 -15.26 2.07
N GLU A 208 -12.74 -15.74 2.66
CA GLU A 208 -13.54 -14.95 3.60
C GLU A 208 -12.70 -14.57 4.84
N GLU A 209 -11.94 -15.53 5.36
CA GLU A 209 -11.03 -15.30 6.49
C GLU A 209 -9.86 -14.40 6.10
N LEU A 210 -9.31 -14.55 4.89
CA LEU A 210 -8.24 -13.66 4.38
C LEU A 210 -8.70 -12.20 4.38
N ALA A 211 -9.85 -11.89 3.79
CA ALA A 211 -10.40 -10.54 3.79
C ALA A 211 -10.64 -10.02 5.22
N ALA A 212 -11.21 -10.84 6.11
CA ALA A 212 -11.48 -10.44 7.49
C ALA A 212 -10.22 -10.14 8.31
N VAL A 213 -9.16 -10.96 8.17
CA VAL A 213 -7.88 -10.75 8.88
C VAL A 213 -7.11 -9.58 8.29
N THR A 214 -7.17 -9.39 6.97
CA THR A 214 -6.58 -8.22 6.30
C THR A 214 -7.22 -6.93 6.80
N ARG A 215 -8.56 -6.87 6.85
CA ARG A 215 -9.30 -5.73 7.40
C ARG A 215 -8.92 -5.40 8.85
N ASP A 216 -8.63 -6.42 9.66
CA ASP A 216 -8.23 -6.20 11.06
C ASP A 216 -6.96 -5.35 11.18
N HIS A 217 -5.99 -5.53 10.29
CA HIS A 217 -4.79 -4.69 10.23
C HIS A 217 -5.08 -3.35 9.57
N ASP A 218 -5.76 -3.34 8.45
CA ASP A 218 -5.97 -2.15 7.63
C ASP A 218 -6.77 -1.08 8.38
N LEU A 219 -7.87 -1.46 9.02
CA LEU A 219 -8.66 -0.58 9.89
C LEU A 219 -8.07 -0.44 11.31
N TRP A 220 -6.91 -1.02 11.56
CA TRP A 220 -6.21 -0.94 12.84
C TRP A 220 -7.03 -1.44 14.04
N LEU A 221 -7.86 -2.48 13.83
CA LEU A 221 -8.71 -3.07 14.88
C LEU A 221 -7.87 -3.87 15.88
N ARG A 222 -6.87 -4.62 15.40
CA ARG A 222 -5.92 -5.40 16.20
C ARG A 222 -6.58 -6.42 17.12
N GLU A 223 -7.62 -7.07 16.63
CA GLU A 223 -8.34 -8.13 17.33
C GLU A 223 -7.78 -9.53 17.00
N ASP A 224 -7.22 -9.71 15.80
CA ASP A 224 -6.58 -10.95 15.34
C ASP A 224 -5.05 -10.79 15.22
N PRO A 225 -4.23 -11.53 15.99
CA PRO A 225 -2.77 -11.38 15.92
C PRO A 225 -2.17 -11.77 14.56
N ARG A 226 -2.85 -12.56 13.72
CA ARG A 226 -2.41 -12.95 12.38
C ARG A 226 -2.42 -11.76 11.41
N SER A 227 -3.19 -10.73 11.70
CA SER A 227 -3.27 -9.52 10.87
C SER A 227 -1.94 -8.78 10.79
N ASP A 228 -1.23 -8.66 11.91
CA ASP A 228 0.12 -8.10 11.96
C ASP A 228 1.14 -9.00 11.22
N ASP A 229 0.93 -10.33 11.20
CA ASP A 229 1.81 -11.26 10.47
C ASP A 229 1.64 -11.10 8.95
N LEU A 230 0.40 -11.00 8.46
CA LEU A 230 0.11 -10.74 7.05
C LEU A 230 0.72 -9.41 6.58
N ALA A 231 0.50 -8.33 7.33
CA ALA A 231 1.03 -7.01 6.99
C ALA A 231 2.56 -6.96 7.00
N ASP A 232 3.20 -7.59 7.98
CA ASP A 232 4.65 -7.67 8.05
C ASP A 232 5.23 -8.52 6.90
N TYR A 233 4.56 -9.62 6.55
CA TYR A 233 4.98 -10.46 5.43
C TYR A 233 4.85 -9.71 4.10
N ALA A 234 3.72 -9.06 3.83
CA ALA A 234 3.54 -8.24 2.64
C ALA A 234 4.60 -7.13 2.53
N TYR A 235 4.94 -6.51 3.66
CA TYR A 235 5.95 -5.45 3.68
C TYR A 235 7.37 -5.94 3.35
N TRP A 236 7.75 -7.17 3.77
CA TRP A 236 9.12 -7.67 3.69
C TRP A 236 9.40 -8.56 2.50
N THR A 237 8.37 -9.19 1.92
CA THR A 237 8.53 -10.13 0.81
C THR A 237 8.26 -9.49 -0.56
N ASP A 238 8.43 -10.26 -1.60
CA ASP A 238 8.01 -9.90 -2.95
C ASP A 238 6.49 -10.00 -3.06
N PRO A 239 5.80 -9.05 -3.74
CA PRO A 239 4.35 -9.08 -3.88
C PRO A 239 3.81 -10.38 -4.49
N ALA A 240 4.48 -10.94 -5.50
CA ALA A 240 4.04 -12.17 -6.12
C ALA A 240 4.20 -13.37 -5.16
N GLU A 241 5.30 -13.42 -4.39
CA GLU A 241 5.51 -14.45 -3.36
C GLU A 241 4.44 -14.37 -2.27
N TYR A 242 4.08 -13.16 -1.80
CA TYR A 242 3.00 -13.00 -0.83
C TYR A 242 1.69 -13.60 -1.35
N VAL A 243 1.31 -13.25 -2.57
CA VAL A 243 0.05 -13.72 -3.17
C VAL A 243 0.02 -15.25 -3.26
N GLU A 244 1.11 -15.88 -3.70
CA GLU A 244 1.17 -17.34 -3.78
C GLU A 244 1.05 -18.02 -2.41
N VAL A 245 1.73 -17.46 -1.40
CA VAL A 245 1.70 -18.00 -0.04
C VAL A 245 0.30 -17.90 0.57
N VAL A 246 -0.37 -16.76 0.46
CA VAL A 246 -1.72 -16.62 1.02
C VAL A 246 -2.79 -17.39 0.24
N ARG A 247 -2.57 -17.67 -1.04
CA ARG A 247 -3.43 -18.57 -1.82
C ARG A 247 -3.30 -20.03 -1.39
N GLU A 248 -2.10 -20.46 -0.99
CA GLU A 248 -1.85 -21.83 -0.56
C GLU A 248 -2.19 -22.08 0.92
N TYR A 249 -1.80 -21.14 1.79
CA TYR A 249 -1.88 -21.31 3.25
C TYR A 249 -2.98 -20.47 3.92
N GLY A 250 -3.58 -19.53 3.20
CA GLY A 250 -4.51 -18.56 3.79
C GLY A 250 -3.82 -17.66 4.81
N VAL A 251 -4.52 -17.35 5.89
CA VAL A 251 -4.03 -16.49 6.96
C VAL A 251 -3.11 -17.20 7.97
N ASP A 252 -3.13 -18.55 7.96
CA ASP A 252 -2.29 -19.37 8.83
C ASP A 252 -0.93 -19.63 8.15
N LEU A 253 -0.09 -18.60 8.13
CA LEU A 253 1.21 -18.62 7.47
C LEU A 253 2.09 -19.78 7.99
N PRO A 254 2.81 -20.50 7.11
CA PRO A 254 3.65 -21.64 7.49
C PRO A 254 4.83 -21.24 8.39
N ASP A 255 5.38 -22.20 9.13
CA ASP A 255 6.45 -21.97 10.12
C ASP A 255 7.65 -21.21 9.54
N TRP A 256 8.06 -21.49 8.30
CA TRP A 256 9.18 -20.83 7.66
C TRP A 256 8.92 -19.33 7.37
N VAL A 257 7.67 -18.95 7.06
CA VAL A 257 7.26 -17.54 6.92
C VAL A 257 7.27 -16.87 8.29
N GLN A 258 6.76 -17.55 9.32
CA GLN A 258 6.75 -17.00 10.69
C GLN A 258 8.17 -16.80 11.21
N GLU A 259 9.11 -17.71 10.93
CA GLU A 259 10.53 -17.55 11.25
C GLU A 259 11.13 -16.34 10.49
N TYR A 260 10.83 -16.20 9.20
CA TYR A 260 11.27 -15.06 8.39
C TYR A 260 10.77 -13.72 8.96
N ILE A 261 9.49 -13.63 9.30
CA ILE A 261 8.88 -12.43 9.92
C ILE A 261 9.55 -12.15 11.26
N ALA A 262 9.75 -13.17 12.11
CA ALA A 262 10.37 -13.00 13.42
C ALA A 262 11.79 -12.42 13.34
N GLU A 263 12.59 -12.86 12.37
CA GLU A 263 13.92 -12.30 12.12
C GLU A 263 13.85 -10.82 11.70
N ARG A 264 12.89 -10.45 10.86
CA ARG A 264 12.71 -9.07 10.37
C ARG A 264 12.16 -8.14 11.46
N ARG A 265 11.30 -8.64 12.32
CA ARG A 265 10.72 -7.88 13.45
C ARG A 265 11.79 -7.38 14.41
N VAL A 266 12.88 -8.10 14.62
CA VAL A 266 14.01 -7.62 15.46
C VAL A 266 14.53 -6.26 14.96
N GLU A 267 14.66 -6.08 13.66
CA GLU A 267 15.09 -4.81 13.08
C GLU A 267 13.97 -3.76 13.11
N LYS A 268 12.74 -4.14 12.80
CA LYS A 268 11.56 -3.28 12.86
C LYS A 268 11.40 -2.66 14.26
N GLU A 269 11.44 -3.50 15.29
CA GLU A 269 11.34 -3.07 16.70
C GLU A 269 12.46 -2.10 17.08
N ALA A 270 13.70 -2.39 16.69
CA ALA A 270 14.83 -1.50 16.96
C ALA A 270 14.67 -0.12 16.27
N LEU A 271 14.10 -0.08 15.06
CA LEU A 271 13.81 1.18 14.37
C LEU A 271 12.67 1.96 15.04
N ILE A 272 11.64 1.26 15.52
CA ILE A 272 10.53 1.87 16.27
C ILE A 272 11.05 2.45 17.59
N GLU A 273 11.77 1.66 18.38
CA GLU A 273 12.38 2.14 19.63
C GLU A 273 13.27 3.37 19.40
N GLN A 274 14.03 3.37 18.31
CA GLN A 274 14.88 4.49 17.96
C GLN A 274 14.08 5.75 17.61
N ALA A 275 12.97 5.60 16.84
CA ALA A 275 12.11 6.70 16.47
C ALA A 275 11.36 7.27 17.68
N VAL A 276 10.82 6.41 18.53
CA VAL A 276 10.15 6.77 19.79
C VAL A 276 11.12 7.45 20.76
N GLY A 277 12.34 6.92 20.89
CA GLY A 277 13.39 7.53 21.73
C GLY A 277 13.86 8.92 21.26
N ARG A 278 13.56 9.30 20.02
CA ARG A 278 13.85 10.63 19.44
C ARG A 278 12.65 11.56 19.45
N ALA A 279 11.48 11.06 19.81
CA ALA A 279 10.26 11.84 19.77
C ALA A 279 10.31 13.03 20.73
N GLU A 280 9.80 14.15 20.27
CA GLU A 280 9.61 15.36 21.06
C GLU A 280 8.11 15.68 21.10
N LEU A 281 7.55 15.79 22.30
CA LEU A 281 6.18 16.29 22.48
C LEU A 281 6.15 17.81 22.54
N ARG A 282 5.29 18.45 21.78
CA ARG A 282 5.17 19.92 21.71
C ARG A 282 3.72 20.36 21.81
N GLU A 283 3.46 21.33 22.67
CA GLU A 283 2.17 21.98 22.78
C GLU A 283 1.96 22.97 21.64
N ILE A 284 0.87 22.80 20.87
CA ILE A 284 0.49 23.68 19.77
C ILE A 284 -1.01 23.96 19.87
N GLY A 285 -1.40 25.18 20.18
CA GLY A 285 -2.82 25.59 20.21
C GLY A 285 -3.71 24.79 21.19
N GLY A 286 -3.12 24.16 22.20
CA GLY A 286 -3.82 23.34 23.19
C GLY A 286 -3.72 21.83 22.92
N TYR A 287 -3.15 21.41 21.79
CA TYR A 287 -2.91 20.03 21.43
C TYR A 287 -1.44 19.65 21.68
N THR A 288 -1.22 18.42 22.10
CA THR A 288 0.12 17.83 22.23
C THR A 288 0.50 17.10 20.94
N VAL A 289 1.44 17.67 20.19
CA VAL A 289 1.94 17.08 18.93
C VAL A 289 3.26 16.39 19.17
N GLY A 290 3.29 15.04 18.96
CA GLY A 290 4.50 14.24 18.96
C GLY A 290 5.22 14.37 17.61
N ILE A 291 6.54 14.64 17.60
CA ILE A 291 7.29 14.76 16.35
C ILE A 291 8.58 13.97 16.41
N THR A 292 8.79 13.09 15.43
CA THR A 292 9.98 12.27 15.34
C THR A 292 10.57 12.22 13.93
N TYR A 293 11.61 11.42 13.76
CA TYR A 293 12.27 11.15 12.49
C TYR A 293 12.81 9.72 12.50
N GLY A 294 12.51 8.98 11.47
CA GLY A 294 13.04 7.64 11.31
C GLY A 294 12.45 6.90 10.12
N ARG A 295 13.10 5.78 9.78
CA ARG A 295 12.58 4.75 8.90
C ARG A 295 11.97 3.69 9.81
N CYS A 296 10.66 3.69 9.95
CA CYS A 296 9.96 2.84 10.90
C CYS A 296 8.49 2.69 10.50
N SER A 297 7.79 1.75 11.10
CA SER A 297 6.33 1.67 11.03
C SER A 297 5.72 2.94 11.64
N GLN A 298 4.97 3.66 10.82
CA GLN A 298 4.42 4.96 11.22
C GLN A 298 3.27 4.81 12.21
N ASN A 299 2.45 3.78 12.02
CA ASN A 299 1.29 3.51 12.86
C ASN A 299 1.74 3.11 14.27
N GLU A 300 2.70 2.18 14.39
CA GLU A 300 3.22 1.73 15.69
C GLU A 300 3.98 2.85 16.43
N VAL A 301 4.75 3.68 15.72
CA VAL A 301 5.41 4.84 16.33
C VAL A 301 4.39 5.89 16.77
N ALA A 302 3.34 6.12 15.99
CA ALA A 302 2.25 7.03 16.37
C ALA A 302 1.51 6.52 17.60
N GLU A 303 1.22 5.22 17.67
CA GLU A 303 0.60 4.60 18.84
C GLU A 303 1.47 4.77 20.09
N ALA A 304 2.77 4.49 20.00
CA ALA A 304 3.69 4.70 21.12
C ALA A 304 3.79 6.17 21.56
N MET A 305 3.65 7.13 20.64
CA MET A 305 3.58 8.56 20.99
C MET A 305 2.24 8.93 21.62
N ARG A 306 1.13 8.31 21.17
CA ARG A 306 -0.20 8.45 21.77
C ARG A 306 -0.23 7.96 23.21
N GLU A 307 0.39 6.82 23.50
CA GLU A 307 0.56 6.33 24.86
C GLU A 307 1.34 7.30 25.76
N GLN A 308 2.20 8.14 25.19
CA GLN A 308 2.92 9.21 25.89
C GLN A 308 2.11 10.52 25.99
N GLY A 309 0.88 10.54 25.48
CA GLY A 309 -0.05 11.67 25.60
C GLY A 309 -0.03 12.60 24.37
N ALA A 310 0.36 12.13 23.19
CA ALA A 310 0.21 12.90 21.97
C ALA A 310 -1.22 12.82 21.42
N ASP A 311 -1.81 13.97 21.08
CA ASP A 311 -3.09 14.09 20.38
C ASP A 311 -2.90 13.91 18.86
N ALA A 312 -1.74 14.28 18.35
CA ALA A 312 -1.32 14.02 16.99
C ALA A 312 0.18 13.67 16.92
N SER A 313 0.58 12.93 15.88
CA SER A 313 1.95 12.47 15.68
C SER A 313 2.45 12.79 14.28
N VAL A 314 3.68 13.24 14.14
CA VAL A 314 4.38 13.54 12.89
C VAL A 314 5.63 12.70 12.80
N ILE A 315 5.70 11.80 11.82
CA ILE A 315 6.84 10.93 11.57
C ILE A 315 7.51 11.33 10.25
N VAL A 316 8.62 12.05 10.34
CA VAL A 316 9.40 12.49 9.18
C VAL A 316 10.30 11.37 8.69
N LYS A 317 10.24 11.04 7.41
CA LYS A 317 10.99 9.96 6.76
C LYS A 317 12.30 10.46 6.15
N PRO A 318 13.31 9.58 5.99
CA PRO A 318 14.56 9.94 5.29
C PRO A 318 14.34 10.40 3.83
N ALA A 319 13.31 9.92 3.16
CA ALA A 319 12.94 10.32 1.81
C ALA A 319 12.30 11.73 1.70
N GLY A 320 12.20 12.46 2.82
CA GLY A 320 11.66 13.81 2.85
C GLY A 320 10.16 13.91 3.08
N SER A 321 9.41 12.83 2.87
CA SER A 321 7.99 12.75 3.22
C SER A 321 7.76 12.65 4.72
N ALA A 322 6.54 12.91 5.15
CA ALA A 322 6.12 12.73 6.53
C ALA A 322 4.72 12.11 6.59
N SER A 323 4.50 11.28 7.61
CA SER A 323 3.18 10.78 7.96
C SER A 323 2.65 11.53 9.17
N ILE A 324 1.37 11.87 9.14
CA ILE A 324 0.64 12.53 10.22
C ILE A 324 -0.43 11.56 10.69
N ARG A 325 -0.50 11.32 12.00
CA ARG A 325 -1.51 10.46 12.61
C ARG A 325 -2.18 11.21 13.75
N GLY A 326 -3.49 11.24 13.76
CA GLY A 326 -4.31 11.92 14.76
C GLY A 326 -4.99 10.94 15.71
N THR A 327 -5.78 11.51 16.60
CA THR A 327 -6.68 10.83 17.54
C THR A 327 -8.07 11.43 17.42
N ASP A 328 -9.02 10.98 18.23
CA ASP A 328 -10.35 11.61 18.34
C ASP A 328 -10.27 13.07 18.84
N GLU A 329 -9.19 13.43 19.53
CA GLU A 329 -8.95 14.81 19.99
C GLU A 329 -8.42 15.70 18.87
N PHE A 330 -7.75 15.12 17.84
CA PHE A 330 -7.24 15.84 16.68
C PHE A 330 -7.47 15.03 15.40
N ASP A 331 -8.53 15.33 14.68
CA ASP A 331 -9.01 14.67 13.45
C ASP A 331 -8.84 15.53 12.18
N ARG A 332 -7.87 16.46 12.19
CA ARG A 332 -7.60 17.42 11.09
C ARG A 332 -6.25 17.18 10.41
N CYS A 333 -5.78 15.92 10.39
CA CYS A 333 -4.48 15.58 9.79
C CYS A 333 -4.42 15.91 8.29
N HIS A 334 -5.50 15.66 7.55
CA HIS A 334 -5.61 15.95 6.12
C HIS A 334 -5.49 17.46 5.81
N GLU A 335 -6.05 18.32 6.66
CA GLU A 335 -5.93 19.77 6.49
C GLU A 335 -4.48 20.25 6.70
N VAL A 336 -3.80 19.68 7.71
CA VAL A 336 -2.38 19.96 7.94
C VAL A 336 -1.54 19.50 6.76
N ALA A 337 -1.78 18.28 6.27
CA ALA A 337 -1.11 17.74 5.10
C ALA A 337 -1.37 18.57 3.85
N GLY A 338 -2.61 19.00 3.62
CA GLY A 338 -3.01 19.85 2.49
C GLY A 338 -2.28 21.21 2.45
N LYS A 339 -1.89 21.76 3.61
CA LYS A 339 -1.05 22.97 3.66
C LYS A 339 0.43 22.70 3.30
N VAL A 340 0.84 21.44 3.19
CA VAL A 340 2.25 21.04 3.06
C VAL A 340 2.44 20.05 1.90
N ASN A 341 1.73 20.26 0.81
CA ASN A 341 1.79 19.39 -0.36
C ASN A 341 1.53 17.92 -0.01
N GLY A 342 0.30 17.65 0.44
CA GLY A 342 -0.16 16.34 0.85
C GLY A 342 -1.67 16.28 1.05
N GLY A 343 -2.15 15.14 1.50
CA GLY A 343 -3.58 14.86 1.70
C GLY A 343 -3.78 13.63 2.58
N GLY A 344 -4.97 13.08 2.58
CA GLY A 344 -5.34 11.87 3.30
C GLY A 344 -6.60 12.06 4.14
N HIS A 345 -6.73 11.22 5.14
CA HIS A 345 -7.89 11.15 6.03
C HIS A 345 -7.78 12.08 7.24
N PRO A 346 -8.90 12.36 7.94
CA PRO A 346 -8.91 13.18 9.15
C PRO A 346 -7.89 12.75 10.21
N LYS A 347 -7.68 11.44 10.41
CA LYS A 347 -6.77 10.88 11.41
C LYS A 347 -5.48 10.31 10.83
N ALA A 348 -5.37 10.16 9.50
CA ALA A 348 -4.21 9.56 8.83
C ALA A 348 -3.93 10.30 7.53
N ALA A 349 -2.83 11.03 7.46
CA ALA A 349 -2.46 11.81 6.29
C ALA A 349 -0.97 11.71 6.00
N GLY A 350 -0.60 12.00 4.75
CA GLY A 350 0.78 12.05 4.28
C GLY A 350 1.08 13.39 3.63
N CYS A 351 2.33 13.85 3.72
CA CYS A 351 2.77 15.06 3.04
C CYS A 351 4.26 14.99 2.67
N LYS A 352 4.63 15.73 1.64
CA LYS A 352 6.03 15.91 1.23
C LYS A 352 6.26 17.37 0.90
N PRO A 353 6.81 18.16 1.86
CA PRO A 353 7.12 19.56 1.61
C PRO A 353 8.04 19.70 0.40
N ASP A 354 7.70 20.60 -0.52
CA ASP A 354 8.52 20.92 -1.68
C ASP A 354 9.61 21.95 -1.26
N ILE A 355 10.62 21.44 -0.56
CA ILE A 355 11.71 22.23 0.05
C ILE A 355 13.09 21.70 -0.34
N TYR A 356 13.18 20.78 -1.29
CA TYR A 356 14.41 20.17 -1.74
C TYR A 356 14.71 20.54 -3.20
N ASP A 357 15.67 21.45 -3.40
CA ASP A 357 16.06 21.89 -4.73
C ASP A 357 17.22 21.04 -5.31
N ASP A 358 18.02 20.40 -4.43
CA ASP A 358 19.18 19.62 -4.84
C ASP A 358 19.61 18.56 -3.79
N MET A 359 20.64 17.80 -4.14
CA MET A 359 21.22 16.75 -3.27
C MET A 359 21.82 17.28 -1.96
N LEU A 360 22.15 18.58 -1.88
CA LEU A 360 22.67 19.15 -0.64
C LEU A 360 21.53 19.38 0.36
N ASP A 361 20.35 19.69 -0.13
CA ASP A 361 19.16 19.80 0.71
C ASP A 361 18.79 18.43 1.31
N TYR A 362 18.83 17.37 0.52
CA TYR A 362 18.66 16.02 1.06
C TYR A 362 19.74 15.64 2.07
N ALA A 363 21.02 15.96 1.82
CA ALA A 363 22.08 15.74 2.78
C ALA A 363 21.87 16.52 4.07
N ASN A 364 21.38 17.77 3.98
CA ASN A 364 21.00 18.57 5.14
C ASN A 364 19.81 17.94 5.88
N HIS A 365 18.78 17.48 5.15
CA HIS A 365 17.63 16.79 5.73
C HIS A 365 18.07 15.58 6.58
N TRP A 366 18.94 14.72 6.06
CA TRP A 366 19.43 13.56 6.81
C TRP A 366 20.27 13.95 8.02
N THR A 367 21.21 14.88 7.84
CA THR A 367 22.11 15.29 8.93
C THR A 367 21.38 16.02 10.05
N THR A 368 20.30 16.73 9.73
CA THR A 368 19.47 17.46 10.70
C THR A 368 18.21 16.69 11.13
N ARG A 369 18.04 15.44 10.63
CA ARG A 369 16.87 14.60 10.91
C ARG A 369 15.55 15.31 10.60
N GLY A 370 15.47 15.89 9.42
CA GLY A 370 14.27 16.54 8.92
C GLY A 370 13.89 17.82 9.67
N ALA A 371 14.85 18.57 10.19
CA ALA A 371 14.54 19.76 11.01
C ALA A 371 13.71 20.80 10.26
N VAL A 372 13.95 21.00 8.94
CA VAL A 372 13.17 21.95 8.12
C VAL A 372 11.76 21.39 7.88
N THR A 373 11.63 20.13 7.46
CA THR A 373 10.34 19.45 7.28
C THR A 373 9.49 19.50 8.54
N LYS A 374 10.05 19.14 9.69
CA LYS A 374 9.39 19.22 11.00
C LYS A 374 8.86 20.62 11.29
N ARG A 375 9.65 21.64 10.98
CA ARG A 375 9.26 23.02 11.22
C ARG A 375 8.09 23.44 10.33
N VAL A 376 8.15 23.13 9.04
CA VAL A 376 7.09 23.45 8.07
C VAL A 376 5.77 22.81 8.48
N ILE A 377 5.79 21.52 8.84
CA ILE A 377 4.59 20.79 9.29
C ILE A 377 4.05 21.39 10.59
N LEU A 378 4.91 21.71 11.57
CA LEU A 378 4.46 22.33 12.83
C LEU A 378 3.91 23.75 12.63
N ASP A 379 4.36 24.49 11.62
CA ASP A 379 3.78 25.77 11.25
C ASP A 379 2.38 25.54 10.61
N ALA A 380 2.20 24.50 9.77
CA ALA A 380 0.89 24.12 9.23
C ALA A 380 -0.12 23.72 10.34
N PHE A 381 0.31 22.98 11.37
CA PHE A 381 -0.53 22.72 12.55
C PHE A 381 -1.02 24.01 13.21
N ARG A 382 -0.14 25.01 13.36
CA ARG A 382 -0.52 26.30 13.98
C ARG A 382 -1.56 27.03 13.14
N ASP A 383 -1.40 26.99 11.82
CA ASP A 383 -2.32 27.66 10.89
C ASP A 383 -3.69 26.98 10.91
N VAL A 384 -3.75 25.62 10.82
CA VAL A 384 -5.01 24.87 10.88
C VAL A 384 -5.74 25.08 12.19
N ILE A 385 -5.03 25.05 13.33
CA ILE A 385 -5.64 25.29 14.66
C ILE A 385 -6.11 26.73 14.80
N ALA A 386 -5.38 27.70 14.23
CA ALA A 386 -5.78 29.12 14.28
C ALA A 386 -7.01 29.38 13.41
N ASP A 387 -7.06 28.83 12.20
CA ASP A 387 -8.20 28.93 11.29
C ASP A 387 -9.47 28.36 11.93
N ALA A 388 -9.39 27.19 12.59
CA ALA A 388 -10.51 26.61 13.34
C ALA A 388 -10.99 27.46 14.52
N ALA A 389 -10.09 28.23 15.14
CA ALA A 389 -10.45 29.11 16.26
C ALA A 389 -11.14 30.40 15.79
N GLU A 390 -10.92 30.81 14.52
CA GLU A 390 -11.53 32.01 13.92
C GLU A 390 -12.90 31.72 13.28
N ASP A 391 -13.18 30.47 12.87
CA ASP A 391 -14.46 30.06 12.23
C ASP A 391 -15.08 28.82 12.92
N PRO A 392 -15.63 28.98 14.16
CA PRO A 392 -16.16 27.86 14.93
C PRO A 392 -17.51 27.33 14.43
N ASP A 393 -18.07 27.88 13.34
CA ASP A 393 -19.42 27.55 12.85
C ASP A 393 -19.45 26.63 11.62
N GLU A 394 -18.29 26.30 10.95
CA GLU A 394 -18.27 25.40 9.81
C GLU A 394 -18.42 23.93 10.21
N ASP A 395 -17.94 23.52 11.38
CA ASP A 395 -18.02 22.12 11.84
C ASP A 395 -19.43 21.69 12.34
N ALA A 396 -20.38 22.63 12.47
CA ALA A 396 -21.71 22.33 12.96
C ALA A 396 -22.71 21.85 11.87
N ASP A 397 -22.37 21.99 10.60
CA ASP A 397 -23.25 21.63 9.47
C ASP A 397 -22.87 20.28 8.79
N ALA A 398 -21.77 19.64 9.18
CA ALA A 398 -21.34 18.34 8.64
C ALA A 398 -22.03 17.13 9.32
N ASP A 399 -22.70 17.33 10.46
CA ASP A 399 -23.42 16.30 11.24
C ASP A 399 -24.95 16.40 11.13
N ALA A 400 -25.50 16.98 10.07
CA ALA A 400 -26.95 17.17 9.91
C ALA A 400 -27.52 16.39 8.69
#